data_0adb18a4496ef06eac410344f8382a7f
#
_entry.id   0adb18a4496ef06eac410344f8382a7f
#
_cell.length_a   1.000
_cell.length_b   1.000
_cell.length_c   1.000
_cell.angle_alpha   90.00
_cell.angle_beta   90.00
_cell.angle_gamma   90.00
#
_symmetry.space_group_name_H-M   'P 1'
#
loop_
_entity.id
_entity.type
_entity.pdbx_description
1 polymer ?
#
loop_
_entity_poly.entity_id
_entity_poly.type
_entity_poly.pdbx_seq_one_letter_code
_entity_poly.pdbx_strand_id
1 'polypeptide(L)'
;MNLKTDRTFGVPEPGRRYRDRVGAYLVTEHAGHIALIQTPKGYFLPGGGMEPGESAETCIRREILEELGYTVRIDEVLGTADMYVRHETIGWFHPVQYYLRGELIHKVSVPIEEDHKMVWRPAIEAENLLFPECQRWAVACYIKRK
;
A
#
# COMPACT_ATOMS: atom_id res chain seq x y z
N MET A 1 -5.52 6.69 18.45
CA MET A 1 -4.67 5.54 18.07
C MET A 1 -3.21 5.91 18.28
N ASN A 2 -2.53 5.15 19.13
CA ASN A 2 -1.13 5.41 19.44
C ASN A 2 -0.20 4.45 18.71
N LEU A 3 -0.31 4.42 17.38
CA LEU A 3 0.60 3.61 16.57
C LEU A 3 1.85 4.41 16.29
N LYS A 4 2.99 3.84 16.72
CA LYS A 4 4.29 4.41 16.43
C LYS A 4 4.76 3.88 15.08
N THR A 5 4.88 4.77 14.10
CA THR A 5 5.34 4.42 12.76
C THR A 5 6.80 4.82 12.57
N ASP A 6 7.41 4.26 11.52
CA ASP A 6 8.79 4.60 11.16
C ASP A 6 8.89 5.98 10.52
N ARG A 7 7.81 6.41 9.87
CA ARG A 7 7.78 7.71 9.20
C ARG A 7 6.38 8.30 9.23
N THR A 8 6.28 9.59 9.57
CA THR A 8 5.02 10.34 9.52
C THR A 8 5.15 11.49 8.52
N PHE A 9 4.17 11.63 7.65
CA PHE A 9 4.08 12.74 6.71
C PHE A 9 2.94 13.68 7.11
N GLY A 10 3.24 14.97 7.13
CA GLY A 10 2.28 15.97 7.57
C GLY A 10 2.20 16.09 9.08
N VAL A 11 1.45 17.09 9.50
CA VAL A 11 1.23 17.40 10.92
C VAL A 11 -0.27 17.57 11.13
N PRO A 12 -0.85 16.94 12.16
CA PRO A 12 -2.28 17.11 12.40
C PRO A 12 -2.58 18.55 12.78
N GLU A 13 -3.61 19.14 12.16
CA GLU A 13 -4.06 20.48 12.52
C GLU A 13 -4.79 20.44 13.87
N PRO A 14 -4.48 21.39 14.77
CA PRO A 14 -5.16 21.47 16.08
C PRO A 14 -6.67 21.60 15.91
N GLY A 15 -7.41 20.88 16.74
CA GLY A 15 -8.87 20.94 16.73
C GLY A 15 -9.56 20.15 15.63
N ARG A 16 -8.81 19.49 14.75
CA ARG A 16 -9.39 18.64 13.71
C ARG A 16 -9.42 17.19 14.15
N ARG A 17 -10.52 16.51 13.83
CA ARG A 17 -10.65 15.08 14.11
C ARG A 17 -10.32 14.31 12.84
N TYR A 18 -9.26 13.52 12.89
CA TYR A 18 -8.81 12.70 11.78
C TYR A 18 -9.42 11.30 11.85
N ARG A 19 -9.86 10.80 10.71
CA ARG A 19 -10.36 9.43 10.60
C ARG A 19 -9.17 8.50 10.35
N ASP A 20 -8.92 7.61 11.30
CA ASP A 20 -7.84 6.62 11.19
C ASP A 20 -8.25 5.48 10.28
N ARG A 21 -7.33 5.03 9.44
CA ARG A 21 -7.53 3.83 8.63
C ARG A 21 -6.23 3.08 8.54
N VAL A 22 -6.20 1.86 9.09
CA VAL A 22 -5.03 0.99 9.03
C VAL A 22 -5.14 0.09 7.82
N GLY A 23 -4.06 -0.01 7.06
CA GLY A 23 -4.00 -0.86 5.87
C GLY A 23 -2.66 -1.55 5.74
N ALA A 24 -2.58 -2.50 4.82
CA ALA A 24 -1.34 -3.21 4.51
C ALA A 24 -1.17 -3.28 2.99
N TYR A 25 0.05 -3.07 2.53
CA TYR A 25 0.38 -2.95 1.12
C TYR A 25 1.63 -3.71 0.78
N LEU A 26 1.69 -4.24 -0.44
CA LEU A 26 2.74 -5.12 -0.90
C LEU A 26 3.66 -4.40 -1.88
N VAL A 27 4.98 -4.52 -1.66
CA VAL A 27 5.98 -4.19 -2.66
C VAL A 27 6.46 -5.51 -3.25
N THR A 28 6.17 -5.73 -4.53
CA THR A 28 6.58 -6.94 -5.23
C THR A 28 7.27 -6.57 -6.53
N GLU A 29 8.45 -7.15 -6.74
CA GLU A 29 9.29 -6.86 -7.90
C GLU A 29 9.48 -8.11 -8.75
N HIS A 30 9.40 -7.93 -10.08
CA HIS A 30 9.74 -8.96 -11.03
C HIS A 30 10.52 -8.32 -12.18
N ALA A 31 11.71 -8.84 -12.45
CA ALA A 31 12.58 -8.35 -13.52
C ALA A 31 12.79 -6.82 -13.48
N GLY A 32 13.01 -6.27 -12.30
CA GLY A 32 13.25 -4.84 -12.11
C GLY A 32 12.01 -3.96 -12.12
N HIS A 33 10.84 -4.55 -12.25
CA HIS A 33 9.56 -3.84 -12.29
C HIS A 33 8.75 -4.12 -11.04
N ILE A 34 8.06 -3.09 -10.55
CA ILE A 34 7.19 -3.18 -9.37
C ILE A 34 5.73 -3.17 -9.84
N ALA A 35 4.92 -4.01 -9.21
CA ALA A 35 3.49 -4.06 -9.50
C ALA A 35 2.77 -2.87 -8.84
N LEU A 36 2.03 -2.14 -9.64
CA LEU A 36 1.22 -1.01 -9.18
C LEU A 36 -0.23 -1.26 -9.60
N ILE A 37 -1.15 -0.63 -8.88
CA ILE A 37 -2.56 -0.60 -9.24
C ILE A 37 -2.86 0.77 -9.82
N GLN A 38 -3.26 0.77 -11.09
CA GLN A 38 -3.69 1.98 -11.78
C GLN A 38 -5.20 2.17 -11.59
N THR A 39 -5.58 3.32 -11.06
CA THR A 39 -6.97 3.69 -10.85
C THR A 39 -7.23 5.05 -11.49
N PRO A 40 -8.51 5.48 -11.63
CA PRO A 40 -8.80 6.83 -12.11
C PRO A 40 -8.17 7.95 -11.28
N LYS A 41 -7.83 7.67 -10.02
CA LYS A 41 -7.23 8.64 -9.10
C LYS A 41 -5.71 8.61 -9.08
N GLY A 42 -5.08 7.65 -9.72
CA GLY A 42 -3.63 7.52 -9.76
C GLY A 42 -3.14 6.11 -9.47
N TYR A 43 -1.85 6.02 -9.19
CA TYR A 43 -1.20 4.72 -8.94
C TYR A 43 -1.04 4.47 -7.45
N PHE A 44 -1.27 3.21 -7.07
CA PHE A 44 -1.17 2.77 -5.67
C PHE A 44 -0.45 1.43 -5.60
N LEU A 45 0.15 1.13 -4.46
CA LEU A 45 0.63 -0.23 -4.20
C LEU A 45 -0.57 -1.17 -4.04
N PRO A 46 -0.42 -2.46 -4.42
CA PRO A 46 -1.46 -3.45 -4.16
C PRO A 46 -1.66 -3.63 -2.65
N GLY A 47 -2.89 -3.75 -2.23
CA GLY A 47 -3.23 -3.90 -0.82
C GLY A 47 -4.53 -3.21 -0.48
N GLY A 48 -4.77 -2.97 0.78
CA GLY A 48 -5.99 -2.30 1.21
C GLY A 48 -6.14 -2.23 2.72
N GLY A 49 -7.35 -1.86 3.16
CA GLY A 49 -7.65 -1.71 4.57
C GLY A 49 -7.69 -3.03 5.32
N MET A 50 -7.15 -3.02 6.52
CA MET A 50 -7.20 -4.17 7.41
C MET A 50 -8.59 -4.27 8.04
N GLU A 51 -9.12 -5.48 8.07
CA GLU A 51 -10.37 -5.77 8.77
C GLU A 51 -10.08 -6.06 10.24
N PRO A 52 -11.09 -5.91 11.12
CA PRO A 52 -10.89 -6.18 12.54
C PRO A 52 -10.32 -7.58 12.77
N GLY A 53 -9.25 -7.66 13.56
CA GLY A 53 -8.61 -8.92 13.88
C GLY A 53 -7.61 -9.43 12.85
N GLU A 54 -7.48 -8.77 11.69
CA GLU A 54 -6.49 -9.17 10.69
C GLU A 54 -5.09 -8.73 11.07
N SER A 55 -4.10 -9.59 10.79
CA SER A 55 -2.71 -9.17 10.76
C SER A 55 -2.41 -8.52 9.40
N ALA A 56 -1.29 -7.81 9.29
CA ALA A 56 -0.87 -7.24 8.02
C ALA A 56 -0.70 -8.32 6.94
N GLU A 57 -0.12 -9.47 7.29
CA GLU A 57 0.02 -10.57 6.35
C GLU A 57 -1.32 -11.11 5.85
N THR A 58 -2.26 -11.34 6.75
CA THR A 58 -3.59 -11.83 6.39
C THR A 58 -4.31 -10.83 5.48
N CYS A 59 -4.20 -9.55 5.80
CA CYS A 59 -4.77 -8.48 4.98
C CYS A 59 -4.20 -8.53 3.56
N ILE A 60 -2.88 -8.61 3.44
CA ILE A 60 -2.25 -8.65 2.11
C ILE A 60 -2.69 -9.89 1.33
N ARG A 61 -2.72 -11.07 1.95
CA ARG A 61 -3.17 -12.29 1.26
C ARG A 61 -4.59 -12.14 0.73
N ARG A 62 -5.47 -11.58 1.54
CA ARG A 62 -6.87 -11.35 1.14
C ARG A 62 -6.96 -10.31 0.03
N GLU A 63 -6.32 -9.16 0.21
CA GLU A 63 -6.39 -8.06 -0.74
C GLU A 63 -5.75 -8.41 -2.10
N ILE A 64 -4.60 -9.10 -2.08
CA ILE A 64 -3.95 -9.52 -3.32
C ILE A 64 -4.80 -10.53 -4.09
N LEU A 65 -5.46 -11.43 -3.37
CA LEU A 65 -6.37 -12.37 -4.01
C LEU A 65 -7.57 -11.64 -4.65
N GLU A 66 -8.19 -10.73 -3.92
CA GLU A 66 -9.34 -9.95 -4.42
C GLU A 66 -8.95 -9.02 -5.57
N GLU A 67 -7.85 -8.30 -5.41
CA GLU A 67 -7.45 -7.23 -6.32
C GLU A 67 -6.73 -7.75 -7.57
N LEU A 68 -5.88 -8.76 -7.41
CA LEU A 68 -5.04 -9.28 -8.50
C LEU A 68 -5.33 -10.72 -8.89
N GLY A 69 -6.02 -11.47 -8.05
CA GLY A 69 -6.28 -12.88 -8.30
C GLY A 69 -5.07 -13.79 -8.09
N TYR A 70 -4.10 -13.36 -7.29
CA TYR A 70 -2.87 -14.13 -7.04
C TYR A 70 -2.75 -14.58 -5.59
N THR A 71 -2.07 -15.71 -5.41
CA THR A 71 -1.50 -16.04 -4.11
C THR A 71 -0.17 -15.32 -3.97
N VAL A 72 0.28 -15.13 -2.73
CA VAL A 72 1.48 -14.33 -2.45
C VAL A 72 2.35 -15.01 -1.41
N ARG A 73 3.66 -14.95 -1.60
CA ARG A 73 4.63 -15.30 -0.57
C ARG A 73 5.13 -14.00 0.04
N ILE A 74 5.04 -13.88 1.35
CA ILE A 74 5.50 -12.69 2.06
C ILE A 74 6.87 -12.98 2.64
N ASP A 75 7.84 -12.13 2.33
CA ASP A 75 9.25 -12.33 2.70
C ASP A 75 9.66 -11.54 3.92
N GLU A 76 9.28 -10.25 4.00
CA GLU A 76 9.68 -9.41 5.14
C GLU A 76 8.80 -8.18 5.28
N VAL A 77 8.85 -7.58 6.47
CA VAL A 77 8.24 -6.27 6.72
C VAL A 77 9.25 -5.20 6.32
N LEU A 78 8.82 -4.27 5.47
CA LEU A 78 9.64 -3.13 5.07
C LEU A 78 9.57 -2.00 6.08
N GLY A 79 8.40 -1.77 6.64
CA GLY A 79 8.19 -0.69 7.60
C GLY A 79 6.75 -0.23 7.65
N THR A 80 6.54 0.84 8.42
CA THR A 80 5.21 1.45 8.60
C THR A 80 5.33 2.96 8.40
N ALA A 81 4.30 3.56 7.80
CA ALA A 81 4.23 5.01 7.66
C ALA A 81 2.79 5.47 7.82
N ASP A 82 2.63 6.72 8.21
CA ASP A 82 1.32 7.32 8.32
C ASP A 82 1.35 8.74 7.75
N MET A 83 0.16 9.26 7.46
CA MET A 83 0.01 10.61 6.92
C MET A 83 -1.16 11.31 7.59
N TYR A 84 -1.05 12.64 7.71
CA TYR A 84 -2.17 13.49 8.07
C TYR A 84 -2.51 14.32 6.84
N VAL A 85 -3.64 14.00 6.19
CA VAL A 85 -4.02 14.65 4.94
C VAL A 85 -5.50 15.03 4.96
N ARG A 86 -5.88 15.91 4.03
CA ARG A 86 -7.29 16.17 3.77
C ARG A 86 -7.68 15.44 2.49
N HIS A 87 -8.51 14.44 2.63
CA HIS A 87 -9.02 13.65 1.51
C HIS A 87 -10.31 14.30 0.99
N GLU A 88 -10.46 14.38 -0.33
CA GLU A 88 -11.60 15.06 -0.95
C GLU A 88 -12.96 14.47 -0.56
N THR A 89 -13.02 13.16 -0.30
CA THR A 89 -14.26 12.48 0.06
C THR A 89 -14.37 12.22 1.57
N ILE A 90 -13.29 11.74 2.19
CA ILE A 90 -13.28 11.35 3.60
C ILE A 90 -13.14 12.56 4.53
N GLY A 91 -12.51 13.63 4.06
CA GLY A 91 -12.19 14.81 4.87
C GLY A 91 -10.83 14.66 5.54
N TRP A 92 -10.75 14.96 6.85
CA TRP A 92 -9.51 14.85 7.60
C TRP A 92 -9.18 13.37 7.81
N PHE A 93 -8.08 12.93 7.21
CA PHE A 93 -7.78 11.52 7.04
C PHE A 93 -6.37 11.18 7.55
N HIS A 94 -6.29 10.08 8.31
CA HIS A 94 -5.04 9.59 8.87
C HIS A 94 -4.83 8.12 8.49
N PRO A 95 -4.32 7.86 7.28
CA PRO A 95 -3.98 6.49 6.90
C PRO A 95 -2.70 6.05 7.60
N VAL A 96 -2.72 4.83 8.14
CA VAL A 96 -1.58 4.16 8.74
C VAL A 96 -1.34 2.90 7.94
N GLN A 97 -0.17 2.77 7.32
CA GLN A 97 0.08 1.69 6.36
C GLN A 97 1.29 0.87 6.73
N TYR A 98 1.09 -0.45 6.74
CA TYR A 98 2.15 -1.44 6.87
C TYR A 98 2.60 -1.84 5.48
N TYR A 99 3.91 -1.88 5.25
CA TYR A 99 4.48 -2.26 3.97
C TYR A 99 5.28 -3.54 4.10
N LEU A 100 4.94 -4.52 3.28
CA LEU A 100 5.58 -5.83 3.27
C LEU A 100 6.13 -6.10 1.87
N ARG A 101 7.23 -6.85 1.81
CA ARG A 101 7.82 -7.31 0.57
C ARG A 101 7.46 -8.77 0.35
N GLY A 102 7.17 -9.12 -0.89
CA GLY A 102 6.87 -10.50 -1.23
C GLY A 102 6.80 -10.72 -2.73
N GLU A 103 6.38 -11.92 -3.11
CA GLU A 103 6.26 -12.31 -4.52
C GLU A 103 4.88 -12.86 -4.82
N LEU A 104 4.36 -12.53 -5.98
CA LEU A 104 3.15 -13.14 -6.54
C LEU A 104 3.52 -14.55 -7.01
N ILE A 105 2.78 -15.56 -6.57
CA ILE A 105 3.14 -16.96 -6.83
C ILE A 105 2.28 -17.56 -7.94
N HIS A 106 0.97 -17.70 -7.69
CA HIS A 106 0.06 -18.32 -8.66
C HIS A 106 -1.15 -17.47 -8.92
N LYS A 107 -1.51 -17.32 -10.20
CA LYS A 107 -2.79 -16.71 -10.54
C LYS A 107 -3.86 -17.78 -10.40
N VAL A 108 -4.82 -17.55 -9.50
CA VAL A 108 -5.85 -18.55 -9.16
C VAL A 108 -7.27 -18.06 -9.45
N SER A 109 -7.45 -16.78 -9.69
CA SER A 109 -8.79 -16.23 -9.97
C SER A 109 -8.71 -14.96 -10.80
N VAL A 110 -9.87 -14.52 -11.29
CA VAL A 110 -10.00 -13.24 -11.99
C VAL A 110 -10.20 -12.15 -10.95
N PRO A 111 -9.54 -10.98 -11.09
CA PRO A 111 -9.74 -9.85 -10.17
C PRO A 111 -11.20 -9.41 -10.14
N ILE A 112 -11.66 -9.05 -8.95
CA ILE A 112 -13.06 -8.63 -8.74
C ILE A 112 -13.26 -7.16 -9.11
N GLU A 113 -12.25 -6.32 -8.91
CA GLU A 113 -12.35 -4.87 -9.11
C GLU A 113 -11.98 -4.47 -10.54
N GLU A 114 -12.98 -4.01 -11.32
CA GLU A 114 -12.79 -3.63 -12.73
C GLU A 114 -12.01 -2.33 -12.93
N ASP A 115 -12.13 -1.38 -11.99
CA ASP A 115 -11.45 -0.08 -12.08
C ASP A 115 -10.00 -0.12 -11.62
N HIS A 116 -9.53 -1.27 -11.17
CA HIS A 116 -8.19 -1.47 -10.67
C HIS A 116 -7.42 -2.35 -11.63
N LYS A 117 -6.44 -1.76 -12.30
CA LYS A 117 -5.63 -2.48 -13.28
C LYS A 117 -4.21 -2.64 -12.77
N MET A 118 -3.73 -3.87 -12.69
CA MET A 118 -2.33 -4.12 -12.34
C MET A 118 -1.44 -3.74 -13.50
N VAL A 119 -0.41 -2.94 -13.22
CA VAL A 119 0.62 -2.59 -14.20
C VAL A 119 1.99 -2.78 -13.56
N TRP A 120 2.96 -3.10 -14.38
CA TRP A 120 4.36 -3.24 -13.94
C TRP A 120 5.15 -2.03 -14.43
N ARG A 121 5.90 -1.40 -13.53
CA ARG A 121 6.72 -0.24 -13.88
C ARG A 121 8.12 -0.40 -13.30
N PRO A 122 9.17 0.08 -13.98
CA PRO A 122 10.52 0.06 -13.41
C PRO A 122 10.51 0.66 -12.01
N ALA A 123 11.27 0.09 -11.09
CA ALA A 123 11.24 0.48 -9.68
C ALA A 123 11.43 2.00 -9.48
N ILE A 124 12.34 2.60 -10.21
CA ILE A 124 12.62 4.04 -10.13
C ILE A 124 11.43 4.88 -10.58
N GLU A 125 10.72 4.43 -11.63
CA GLU A 125 9.52 5.13 -12.09
C GLU A 125 8.35 4.93 -11.12
N ALA A 126 8.22 3.71 -10.58
CA ALA A 126 7.17 3.39 -9.62
C ALA A 126 7.18 4.34 -8.42
N GLU A 127 8.39 4.62 -7.90
CA GLU A 127 8.54 5.55 -6.78
C GLU A 127 7.92 6.91 -7.07
N ASN A 128 8.09 7.42 -8.30
CA ASN A 128 7.58 8.73 -8.68
C ASN A 128 6.10 8.72 -9.09
N LEU A 129 5.58 7.59 -9.55
CA LEU A 129 4.21 7.48 -10.02
C LEU A 129 3.18 7.34 -8.88
N LEU A 130 3.59 6.76 -7.77
CA LEU A 130 2.67 6.48 -6.65
C LEU A 130 2.04 7.76 -6.12
N PHE A 131 0.72 7.74 -5.97
CA PHE A 131 -0.03 8.89 -5.50
C PHE A 131 0.22 9.19 -4.02
N PRO A 132 0.11 8.22 -3.08
CA PRO A 132 0.36 8.53 -1.67
C PRO A 132 1.84 8.69 -1.36
N GLU A 133 2.18 9.75 -0.65
CA GLU A 133 3.55 10.04 -0.24
C GLU A 133 4.17 8.92 0.58
N CYS A 134 3.40 8.31 1.49
CA CYS A 134 3.88 7.21 2.30
C CYS A 134 4.21 5.97 1.46
N GLN A 135 3.51 5.74 0.36
CA GLN A 135 3.81 4.62 -0.54
C GLN A 135 5.07 4.89 -1.36
N ARG A 136 5.31 6.14 -1.75
CA ARG A 136 6.58 6.52 -2.39
C ARG A 136 7.76 6.24 -1.45
N TRP A 137 7.61 6.58 -0.17
CA TRP A 137 8.61 6.29 0.85
C TRP A 137 8.89 4.79 0.96
N ALA A 138 7.84 3.97 0.95
CA ALA A 138 7.98 2.51 1.05
C ALA A 138 8.81 1.94 -0.09
N VAL A 139 8.55 2.38 -1.32
CA VAL A 139 9.32 1.93 -2.49
C VAL A 139 10.77 2.43 -2.41
N ALA A 140 10.97 3.66 -1.96
CA ALA A 140 12.33 4.20 -1.76
C ALA A 140 13.11 3.36 -0.76
N CYS A 141 12.48 2.98 0.35
CA CYS A 141 13.10 2.08 1.34
C CYS A 141 13.44 0.73 0.75
N TYR A 142 12.55 0.17 -0.06
CA TYR A 142 12.80 -1.10 -0.72
C TYR A 142 14.02 -1.01 -1.67
N ILE A 143 14.08 0.03 -2.47
CA ILE A 143 15.19 0.24 -3.41
C ILE A 143 16.52 0.33 -2.67
N LYS A 144 16.55 1.01 -1.53
CA LYS A 144 17.77 1.16 -0.73
C LYS A 144 18.26 -0.15 -0.11
N ARG A 145 17.36 -1.12 0.11
CA ARG A 145 17.71 -2.40 0.72
C ARG A 145 18.20 -3.44 -0.28
N LYS A 146 18.12 -3.13 -1.56
CA LYS A 146 18.57 -4.04 -2.62
C LYS A 146 20.09 -4.13 -2.69
#